data_a4db8defe167fea98bd01039dc2a0bb1
#
_entry.id   a4db8defe167fea98bd01039dc2a0bb1
#
_cell.length_a   1.000
_cell.length_b   1.000
_cell.length_c   1.000
_cell.angle_alpha   90.00
_cell.angle_beta   90.00
_cell.angle_gamma   90.00
#
_symmetry.space_group_name_H-M   'P 1'
#
loop_
_entity.id
_entity.type
_entity.pdbx_description
1 polymer ?
#
loop_
_entity_poly.entity_id
_entity_poly.type
_entity_poly.pdbx_seq_one_letter_code
_entity_poly.pdbx_strand_id
1 'polypeptide(L)'
;MVIYVDLWSDTLANPATLVHNAIRETLKDLQTPGSSALETFKRVSNVEIGAAGFKFGFKLDNIGSVDGPTLAHALTEVVDQAKTDLVLIIDEVQHAISSDDGNQLLLALKAARDAINPRPKTPGYFLFIGTGSHRAQVSELTAKRNHAFSGATSAAYPLLKGDYVEFLLNRLAMTVKKDKLPSLEAAIDAFNTLGNRPEEMLKALRQLLQQEGEPDVFLPVIASTLRSAAASIELEKVELLGSLAQAVFNKIASTEGDARGIFSTDAAAEYSKSVGREVRVEEIQPVVIALVAENIIMRRGHGIYAITDQFVQEIWLEERALIEGS
;
A
#
# COMPACT_ATOMS: atom_id res chain seq x y z
N MET A 1 -19.58 -9.16 -6.62
CA MET A 1 -19.05 -10.03 -5.55
C MET A 1 -17.66 -9.61 -5.18
N VAL A 2 -17.33 -9.56 -3.89
CA VAL A 2 -15.99 -9.13 -3.41
C VAL A 2 -15.38 -10.27 -2.59
N ILE A 3 -14.11 -10.59 -2.89
CA ILE A 3 -13.26 -11.48 -2.10
C ILE A 3 -12.10 -10.61 -1.58
N TYR A 4 -11.89 -10.62 -0.26
CA TYR A 4 -10.79 -9.89 0.39
C TYR A 4 -9.80 -10.88 1.01
N VAL A 5 -8.52 -10.61 0.82
CA VAL A 5 -7.42 -11.39 1.38
C VAL A 5 -6.37 -10.45 1.94
N ASP A 6 -6.00 -10.64 3.19
CA ASP A 6 -4.87 -9.98 3.83
C ASP A 6 -3.70 -10.95 3.89
N LEU A 7 -2.61 -10.65 3.18
CA LEU A 7 -1.41 -11.49 3.17
C LEU A 7 -0.59 -11.39 4.47
N TRP A 8 -0.92 -10.47 5.36
CA TRP A 8 -0.34 -10.41 6.71
C TRP A 8 -1.10 -11.22 7.75
N SER A 9 -2.30 -11.70 7.41
CA SER A 9 -3.08 -12.52 8.34
C SER A 9 -2.34 -13.78 8.81
N ASP A 10 -1.44 -14.32 7.96
CA ASP A 10 -0.49 -15.38 8.30
C ASP A 10 0.80 -15.20 7.47
N THR A 11 1.81 -14.58 8.08
CA THR A 11 3.09 -14.29 7.42
C THR A 11 3.96 -15.52 7.17
N LEU A 12 3.62 -16.66 7.75
CA LEU A 12 4.31 -17.94 7.52
C LEU A 12 3.67 -18.74 6.38
N ALA A 13 2.41 -18.42 6.04
CA ALA A 13 1.71 -19.11 4.96
C ALA A 13 2.18 -18.59 3.59
N ASN A 14 2.18 -19.50 2.61
CA ASN A 14 2.41 -19.12 1.22
C ASN A 14 1.28 -18.20 0.72
N PRO A 15 1.56 -17.03 0.12
CA PRO A 15 0.56 -16.11 -0.41
C PRO A 15 -0.47 -16.77 -1.33
N ALA A 16 -0.04 -17.70 -2.19
CA ALA A 16 -0.96 -18.43 -3.06
C ALA A 16 -1.95 -19.28 -2.26
N THR A 17 -1.52 -19.90 -1.17
CA THR A 17 -2.39 -20.68 -0.29
C THR A 17 -3.45 -19.80 0.37
N LEU A 18 -3.09 -18.62 0.87
CA LEU A 18 -4.04 -17.67 1.48
C LEU A 18 -5.11 -17.23 0.48
N VAL A 19 -4.70 -16.87 -0.73
CA VAL A 19 -5.65 -16.46 -1.78
C VAL A 19 -6.56 -17.61 -2.21
N HIS A 20 -6.01 -18.81 -2.42
CA HIS A 20 -6.81 -19.98 -2.76
C HIS A 20 -7.81 -20.35 -1.65
N ASN A 21 -7.39 -20.26 -0.39
CA ASN A 21 -8.28 -20.50 0.77
C ASN A 21 -9.43 -19.49 0.79
N ALA A 22 -9.14 -18.20 0.68
CA ALA A 22 -10.17 -17.16 0.70
C ALA A 22 -11.18 -17.32 -0.45
N ILE A 23 -10.70 -17.67 -1.64
CA ILE A 23 -11.58 -18.00 -2.78
C ILE A 23 -12.45 -19.20 -2.43
N ARG A 24 -11.87 -20.30 -1.94
CA ARG A 24 -12.59 -21.52 -1.58
C ARG A 24 -13.67 -21.28 -0.52
N GLU A 25 -13.32 -20.58 0.55
CA GLU A 25 -14.25 -20.24 1.64
C GLU A 25 -15.43 -19.41 1.15
N THR A 26 -15.14 -18.33 0.39
CA THR A 26 -16.19 -17.48 -0.18
C THR A 26 -17.13 -18.28 -1.09
N LEU A 27 -16.58 -19.13 -1.94
CA LEU A 27 -17.38 -19.95 -2.85
C LEU A 27 -18.17 -21.04 -2.12
N LYS A 28 -17.62 -21.61 -1.04
CA LYS A 28 -18.31 -22.59 -0.19
C LYS A 28 -19.52 -21.97 0.51
N ASP A 29 -19.37 -20.74 1.00
CA ASP A 29 -20.48 -20.00 1.59
C ASP A 29 -21.61 -19.74 0.58
N LEU A 30 -21.27 -19.44 -0.67
CA LEU A 30 -22.25 -19.27 -1.74
C LEU A 30 -22.92 -20.58 -2.18
N GLN A 31 -22.26 -21.72 -1.99
CA GLN A 31 -22.86 -23.04 -2.24
C GLN A 31 -23.76 -23.48 -1.10
N THR A 32 -23.57 -22.99 0.11
CA THR A 32 -24.30 -23.43 1.31
C THR A 32 -25.70 -22.82 1.35
N PRO A 33 -26.77 -23.64 1.26
CA PRO A 33 -28.13 -23.12 1.33
C PRO A 33 -28.40 -22.41 2.66
N GLY A 34 -28.99 -21.20 2.58
CA GLY A 34 -29.33 -20.42 3.77
C GLY A 34 -28.15 -19.72 4.45
N SER A 35 -26.93 -19.72 3.86
CA SER A 35 -25.83 -18.94 4.37
C SER A 35 -26.12 -17.43 4.28
N SER A 36 -25.60 -16.65 5.22
CA SER A 36 -25.77 -15.18 5.21
C SER A 36 -25.16 -14.54 3.97
N ALA A 37 -24.07 -15.10 3.45
CA ALA A 37 -23.42 -14.66 2.22
C ALA A 37 -24.32 -14.87 1.00
N LEU A 38 -24.91 -16.06 0.86
CA LEU A 38 -25.84 -16.38 -0.23
C LEU A 38 -27.11 -15.51 -0.17
N GLU A 39 -27.68 -15.32 1.00
CA GLU A 39 -28.90 -14.50 1.17
C GLU A 39 -28.62 -13.02 0.93
N THR A 40 -27.47 -12.52 1.37
CA THR A 40 -27.03 -11.15 1.07
C THR A 40 -26.78 -10.98 -0.44
N PHE A 41 -26.13 -11.96 -1.08
CA PHE A 41 -25.89 -11.93 -2.52
C PHE A 41 -27.20 -11.92 -3.32
N LYS A 42 -28.16 -12.79 -3.01
CA LYS A 42 -29.48 -12.83 -3.64
C LYS A 42 -30.22 -11.48 -3.54
N ARG A 43 -30.14 -10.84 -2.37
CA ARG A 43 -30.80 -9.55 -2.11
C ARG A 43 -30.20 -8.41 -2.90
N VAL A 44 -28.86 -8.42 -3.13
CA VAL A 44 -28.11 -7.30 -3.75
C VAL A 44 -28.01 -7.48 -5.27
N SER A 45 -27.89 -8.72 -5.77
CA SER A 45 -27.51 -8.97 -7.17
C SER A 45 -28.69 -9.07 -8.15
N ASN A 46 -29.94 -9.09 -7.69
CA ASN A 46 -31.12 -9.35 -8.53
C ASN A 46 -31.03 -10.62 -9.40
N VAL A 47 -30.19 -11.58 -9.01
CA VAL A 47 -30.00 -12.86 -9.74
C VAL A 47 -30.88 -13.92 -9.11
N GLU A 48 -31.70 -14.58 -9.92
CA GLU A 48 -32.46 -15.75 -9.49
C GLU A 48 -31.53 -16.96 -9.31
N ILE A 49 -31.06 -17.17 -8.07
CA ILE A 49 -30.31 -18.35 -7.68
C ILE A 49 -31.28 -19.29 -6.98
N GLY A 50 -31.33 -20.53 -7.46
CA GLY A 50 -32.20 -21.56 -6.83
C GLY A 50 -31.87 -21.76 -5.33
N ALA A 51 -32.79 -22.36 -4.60
CA ALA A 51 -32.63 -22.61 -3.16
C ALA A 51 -31.38 -23.43 -2.80
N ALA A 52 -30.79 -24.12 -3.78
CA ALA A 52 -29.61 -24.96 -3.62
C ALA A 52 -28.26 -24.21 -3.68
N GLY A 53 -28.27 -22.87 -3.88
CA GLY A 53 -27.05 -22.11 -4.05
C GLY A 53 -26.34 -22.33 -5.40
N PHE A 54 -25.07 -21.89 -5.50
CA PHE A 54 -24.25 -22.09 -6.70
C PHE A 54 -23.81 -23.56 -6.84
N LYS A 55 -23.68 -24.02 -8.09
CA LYS A 55 -23.15 -25.35 -8.40
C LYS A 55 -22.00 -25.21 -9.39
N PHE A 56 -20.77 -25.43 -8.93
CA PHE A 56 -19.59 -25.40 -9.79
C PHE A 56 -19.30 -26.77 -10.38
N GLY A 57 -18.81 -26.81 -11.62
CA GLY A 57 -18.41 -28.03 -12.33
C GLY A 57 -17.12 -28.68 -11.79
N PHE A 58 -16.54 -28.14 -10.71
CA PHE A 58 -15.34 -28.63 -10.07
C PHE A 58 -15.49 -28.68 -8.54
N LYS A 59 -14.60 -29.42 -7.88
CA LYS A 59 -14.52 -29.43 -6.42
C LYS A 59 -13.74 -28.22 -5.93
N LEU A 60 -14.32 -27.45 -5.01
CA LEU A 60 -13.68 -26.24 -4.46
C LEU A 60 -12.32 -26.53 -3.81
N ASP A 61 -12.21 -27.67 -3.13
CA ASP A 61 -10.96 -28.09 -2.46
C ASP A 61 -9.79 -28.30 -3.43
N ASN A 62 -10.08 -28.51 -4.73
CA ASN A 62 -9.07 -28.69 -5.76
C ASN A 62 -8.54 -27.35 -6.35
N ILE A 63 -9.12 -26.21 -5.99
CA ILE A 63 -8.61 -24.90 -6.44
C ILE A 63 -7.20 -24.73 -5.88
N GLY A 64 -6.21 -24.51 -6.78
CA GLY A 64 -4.79 -24.36 -6.42
C GLY A 64 -4.03 -25.69 -6.24
N SER A 65 -4.66 -26.84 -6.48
CA SER A 65 -3.96 -28.13 -6.57
C SER A 65 -3.44 -28.39 -7.99
N VAL A 66 -2.41 -29.25 -8.11
CA VAL A 66 -1.76 -29.57 -9.41
C VAL A 66 -2.76 -30.12 -10.43
N ASP A 67 -3.69 -30.96 -9.98
CA ASP A 67 -4.71 -31.59 -10.84
C ASP A 67 -6.05 -30.86 -10.80
N GLY A 68 -6.09 -29.68 -10.19
CA GLY A 68 -7.31 -28.89 -10.02
C GLY A 68 -7.59 -27.94 -11.19
N PRO A 69 -8.74 -27.24 -11.13
CA PRO A 69 -9.05 -26.21 -12.10
C PRO A 69 -8.04 -25.06 -11.98
N THR A 70 -7.65 -24.46 -13.11
CA THR A 70 -6.89 -23.22 -13.10
C THR A 70 -7.73 -22.10 -12.48
N LEU A 71 -7.09 -21.09 -11.89
CA LEU A 71 -7.80 -19.90 -11.40
C LEU A 71 -8.63 -19.24 -12.49
N ALA A 72 -8.12 -19.20 -13.73
CA ALA A 72 -8.87 -18.68 -14.87
C ALA A 72 -10.17 -19.42 -15.11
N HIS A 73 -10.15 -20.76 -15.05
CA HIS A 73 -11.36 -21.58 -15.19
C HIS A 73 -12.34 -21.38 -14.03
N ALA A 74 -11.83 -21.47 -12.79
CA ALA A 74 -12.65 -21.34 -11.60
C ALA A 74 -13.36 -19.98 -11.53
N LEU A 75 -12.61 -18.87 -11.71
CA LEU A 75 -13.16 -17.52 -11.66
C LEU A 75 -14.07 -17.20 -12.84
N THR A 76 -13.83 -17.79 -14.02
CA THR A 76 -14.74 -17.69 -15.17
C THR A 76 -16.09 -18.29 -14.83
N GLU A 77 -16.12 -19.50 -14.29
CA GLU A 77 -17.36 -20.17 -13.92
C GLU A 77 -18.12 -19.40 -12.82
N VAL A 78 -17.39 -18.82 -11.86
CA VAL A 78 -17.98 -17.94 -10.83
C VAL A 78 -18.68 -16.73 -11.47
N VAL A 79 -18.01 -16.01 -12.36
CA VAL A 79 -18.60 -14.83 -13.04
C VAL A 79 -19.81 -15.23 -13.88
N ASP A 80 -19.73 -16.35 -14.58
CA ASP A 80 -20.82 -16.84 -15.46
C ASP A 80 -22.07 -17.25 -14.65
N GLN A 81 -21.90 -17.85 -13.47
CA GLN A 81 -23.01 -18.23 -12.61
C GLN A 81 -23.57 -17.05 -11.81
N ALA A 82 -22.67 -16.21 -11.25
CA ALA A 82 -23.06 -15.07 -10.46
C ALA A 82 -23.65 -13.92 -11.28
N LYS A 83 -23.38 -13.88 -12.59
CA LYS A 83 -23.81 -12.83 -13.53
C LYS A 83 -23.52 -11.42 -13.00
N THR A 84 -22.37 -11.24 -12.35
CA THR A 84 -21.93 -9.99 -11.73
C THR A 84 -20.42 -9.88 -11.76
N ASP A 85 -19.93 -8.69 -11.53
CA ASP A 85 -18.49 -8.45 -11.38
C ASP A 85 -17.95 -9.20 -10.17
N LEU A 86 -16.75 -9.75 -10.34
CA LEU A 86 -15.94 -10.36 -9.29
C LEU A 86 -14.76 -9.46 -8.98
N VAL A 87 -14.69 -8.96 -7.77
CA VAL A 87 -13.58 -8.12 -7.30
C VAL A 87 -12.75 -8.93 -6.30
N LEU A 88 -11.48 -9.15 -6.60
CA LEU A 88 -10.51 -9.72 -5.67
C LEU A 88 -9.61 -8.59 -5.15
N ILE A 89 -9.65 -8.37 -3.85
CA ILE A 89 -8.79 -7.41 -3.16
C ILE A 89 -7.72 -8.21 -2.42
N ILE A 90 -6.45 -7.97 -2.72
CA ILE A 90 -5.31 -8.54 -1.99
C ILE A 90 -4.60 -7.40 -1.28
N ASP A 91 -4.67 -7.39 0.04
CA ASP A 91 -3.94 -6.46 0.88
C ASP A 91 -2.52 -6.97 1.13
N GLU A 92 -1.58 -6.04 1.27
CA GLU A 92 -0.15 -6.30 1.41
C GLU A 92 0.41 -7.15 0.25
N VAL A 93 -0.02 -6.81 -0.98
CA VAL A 93 0.31 -7.56 -2.22
C VAL A 93 1.82 -7.71 -2.47
N GLN A 94 2.66 -6.86 -1.88
CA GLN A 94 4.11 -6.98 -1.97
C GLN A 94 4.64 -8.31 -1.38
N HIS A 95 3.92 -8.96 -0.47
CA HIS A 95 4.29 -10.29 0.00
C HIS A 95 4.22 -11.35 -1.11
N ALA A 96 3.30 -11.20 -2.06
CA ALA A 96 3.24 -12.07 -3.22
C ALA A 96 4.41 -11.84 -4.20
N ILE A 97 4.98 -10.61 -4.26
CA ILE A 97 6.10 -10.31 -5.16
C ILE A 97 7.40 -10.94 -4.68
N SER A 98 7.55 -11.13 -3.39
CA SER A 98 8.80 -11.59 -2.77
C SER A 98 9.04 -13.10 -2.89
N SER A 99 8.12 -13.88 -3.48
CA SER A 99 8.25 -15.33 -3.67
C SER A 99 7.89 -15.77 -5.07
N ASP A 100 8.48 -16.89 -5.54
CA ASP A 100 8.17 -17.46 -6.85
C ASP A 100 6.71 -17.91 -6.94
N ASP A 101 6.18 -18.55 -5.90
CA ASP A 101 4.79 -18.99 -5.85
C ASP A 101 3.80 -17.80 -5.87
N GLY A 102 4.14 -16.73 -5.18
CA GLY A 102 3.36 -15.49 -5.21
C GLY A 102 3.38 -14.83 -6.59
N ASN A 103 4.53 -14.81 -7.27
CA ASN A 103 4.61 -14.31 -8.64
C ASN A 103 3.80 -15.18 -9.61
N GLN A 104 3.80 -16.51 -9.45
CA GLN A 104 2.97 -17.42 -10.24
C GLN A 104 1.49 -17.18 -9.99
N LEU A 105 1.09 -16.94 -8.73
CA LEU A 105 -0.28 -16.53 -8.38
C LEU A 105 -0.69 -15.27 -9.13
N LEU A 106 0.14 -14.22 -9.10
CA LEU A 106 -0.16 -12.95 -9.77
C LEU A 106 -0.30 -13.13 -11.30
N LEU A 107 0.51 -14.00 -11.91
CA LEU A 107 0.39 -14.37 -13.32
C LEU A 107 -0.91 -15.16 -13.60
N ALA A 108 -1.32 -16.05 -12.69
CA ALA A 108 -2.57 -16.79 -12.81
C ALA A 108 -3.80 -15.86 -12.69
N LEU A 109 -3.74 -14.85 -11.81
CA LEU A 109 -4.78 -13.83 -11.70
C LEU A 109 -4.87 -12.95 -12.95
N LYS A 110 -3.72 -12.59 -13.54
CA LYS A 110 -3.68 -11.92 -14.84
C LYS A 110 -4.32 -12.79 -15.94
N ALA A 111 -3.97 -14.07 -16.00
CA ALA A 111 -4.56 -15.00 -16.95
C ALA A 111 -6.08 -15.13 -16.78
N ALA A 112 -6.57 -15.12 -15.53
CA ALA A 112 -8.01 -15.11 -15.23
C ALA A 112 -8.70 -13.84 -15.78
N ARG A 113 -8.11 -12.66 -15.54
CA ARG A 113 -8.63 -11.40 -16.11
C ARG A 113 -8.68 -11.44 -17.63
N ASP A 114 -7.61 -11.92 -18.26
CA ASP A 114 -7.47 -11.97 -19.71
C ASP A 114 -8.39 -13.03 -20.34
N ALA A 115 -8.81 -14.05 -19.59
CA ALA A 115 -9.78 -15.04 -20.03
C ALA A 115 -11.24 -14.53 -19.90
N ILE A 116 -11.54 -13.72 -18.88
CA ILE A 116 -12.91 -13.28 -18.57
C ILE A 116 -13.27 -11.99 -19.30
N ASN A 117 -12.48 -10.95 -19.14
CA ASN A 117 -12.87 -9.59 -19.49
C ASN A 117 -13.02 -9.33 -21.01
N PRO A 118 -12.23 -9.93 -21.92
CA PRO A 118 -12.38 -9.70 -23.36
C PRO A 118 -13.56 -10.42 -24.00
N ARG A 119 -14.26 -11.30 -23.28
CA ARG A 119 -15.38 -12.08 -23.85
C ARG A 119 -16.53 -11.15 -24.29
N PRO A 120 -17.01 -11.22 -25.55
CA PRO A 120 -17.99 -10.28 -26.10
C PRO A 120 -19.32 -10.21 -25.35
N LYS A 121 -19.67 -11.25 -24.59
CA LYS A 121 -20.93 -11.37 -23.85
C LYS A 121 -20.67 -11.84 -22.41
N THR A 122 -19.55 -11.38 -21.81
CA THR A 122 -19.31 -11.71 -20.40
C THR A 122 -20.42 -11.13 -19.53
N PRO A 123 -21.00 -11.91 -18.62
CA PRO A 123 -22.05 -11.43 -17.73
C PRO A 123 -21.55 -10.57 -16.57
N GLY A 124 -20.23 -10.47 -16.41
CA GLY A 124 -19.53 -9.67 -15.43
C GLY A 124 -18.03 -9.63 -15.72
N TYR A 125 -17.31 -8.76 -15.04
CA TYR A 125 -15.87 -8.58 -15.17
C TYR A 125 -15.12 -9.11 -13.96
N PHE A 126 -13.88 -9.53 -14.15
CA PHE A 126 -12.95 -9.81 -13.08
C PHE A 126 -12.03 -8.60 -12.86
N LEU A 127 -12.10 -8.03 -11.67
CA LEU A 127 -11.28 -6.91 -11.23
C LEU A 127 -10.32 -7.38 -10.14
N PHE A 128 -9.07 -7.01 -10.27
CA PHE A 128 -8.05 -7.24 -9.26
C PHE A 128 -7.61 -5.90 -8.68
N ILE A 129 -7.60 -5.80 -7.36
CA ILE A 129 -7.12 -4.64 -6.62
C ILE A 129 -6.02 -5.13 -5.67
N GLY A 130 -4.80 -4.66 -5.86
CA GLY A 130 -3.70 -4.88 -4.94
C GLY A 130 -3.45 -3.63 -4.12
N THR A 131 -3.45 -3.74 -2.79
CA THR A 131 -3.03 -2.69 -1.88
C THR A 131 -1.75 -3.10 -1.16
N GLY A 132 -1.00 -2.14 -0.63
CA GLY A 132 0.20 -2.46 0.13
C GLY A 132 0.87 -1.22 0.70
N SER A 133 1.47 -1.40 1.86
CA SER A 133 2.19 -0.35 2.59
C SER A 133 3.58 -0.08 2.00
N HIS A 134 4.22 -1.07 1.37
CA HIS A 134 5.54 -0.92 0.76
C HIS A 134 5.44 -0.33 -0.65
N ARG A 135 5.32 1.01 -0.72
CA ARG A 135 5.06 1.75 -1.97
C ARG A 135 6.05 1.43 -3.09
N ALA A 136 7.34 1.26 -2.76
CA ALA A 136 8.37 0.95 -3.75
C ALA A 136 8.08 -0.37 -4.47
N GLN A 137 7.76 -1.44 -3.74
CA GLN A 137 7.47 -2.76 -4.30
C GLN A 137 6.14 -2.77 -5.05
N VAL A 138 5.08 -2.16 -4.50
CA VAL A 138 3.78 -2.06 -5.20
C VAL A 138 3.90 -1.30 -6.51
N SER A 139 4.69 -0.21 -6.53
CA SER A 139 4.97 0.55 -7.75
C SER A 139 5.69 -0.30 -8.82
N GLU A 140 6.59 -1.19 -8.41
CA GLU A 140 7.29 -2.09 -9.33
C GLU A 140 6.36 -3.06 -10.07
N LEU A 141 5.27 -3.51 -9.43
CA LEU A 141 4.27 -4.39 -10.07
C LEU A 141 3.71 -3.82 -11.38
N THR A 142 3.55 -2.51 -11.44
CA THR A 142 2.97 -1.82 -12.60
C THR A 142 4.03 -1.22 -13.52
N ALA A 143 5.21 -0.86 -12.99
CA ALA A 143 6.28 -0.18 -13.72
C ALA A 143 7.24 -1.12 -14.46
N LYS A 144 7.48 -2.32 -13.95
CA LYS A 144 8.39 -3.29 -14.57
C LYS A 144 7.66 -4.12 -15.63
N ARG A 145 8.23 -4.17 -16.86
CA ARG A 145 7.63 -4.91 -18.00
C ARG A 145 7.43 -6.40 -17.77
N ASN A 146 8.24 -7.01 -16.91
CA ASN A 146 8.22 -8.46 -16.64
C ASN A 146 7.24 -8.84 -15.51
N HIS A 147 6.58 -7.87 -14.88
CA HIS A 147 5.62 -8.15 -13.82
C HIS A 147 4.22 -8.41 -14.36
N ALA A 148 3.44 -9.18 -13.62
CA ALA A 148 2.09 -9.61 -14.01
C ALA A 148 1.16 -8.42 -14.34
N PHE A 149 1.29 -7.31 -13.64
CA PHE A 149 0.43 -6.13 -13.77
C PHE A 149 1.11 -4.94 -14.44
N SER A 150 2.16 -5.19 -15.27
CA SER A 150 2.77 -4.14 -16.07
C SER A 150 1.70 -3.40 -16.90
N GLY A 151 1.66 -2.08 -16.75
CA GLY A 151 0.67 -1.22 -17.42
C GLY A 151 -0.70 -1.14 -16.73
N ALA A 152 -0.90 -1.77 -15.57
CA ALA A 152 -2.07 -1.55 -14.74
C ALA A 152 -2.04 -0.13 -14.11
N THR A 153 -3.20 0.40 -13.76
CA THR A 153 -3.31 1.68 -13.07
C THR A 153 -2.74 1.57 -11.66
N SER A 154 -1.79 2.43 -11.34
CA SER A 154 -1.26 2.61 -9.99
C SER A 154 -1.66 3.99 -9.48
N ALA A 155 -2.26 4.04 -8.30
CA ALA A 155 -2.67 5.29 -7.66
C ALA A 155 -2.28 5.29 -6.19
N ALA A 156 -1.87 6.46 -5.69
CA ALA A 156 -1.72 6.64 -4.26
C ALA A 156 -3.10 6.61 -3.60
N TYR A 157 -3.20 5.94 -2.44
CA TYR A 157 -4.43 6.00 -1.66
C TYR A 157 -4.65 7.44 -1.15
N PRO A 158 -5.86 7.99 -1.27
CA PRO A 158 -6.12 9.35 -0.82
C PRO A 158 -5.86 9.50 0.69
N LEU A 159 -5.14 10.55 1.05
CA LEU A 159 -4.93 10.86 2.47
C LEU A 159 -6.24 11.32 3.10
N LEU A 160 -6.45 10.92 4.34
CA LEU A 160 -7.51 11.46 5.19
C LEU A 160 -7.24 12.95 5.45
N LYS A 161 -8.29 13.74 5.63
CA LYS A 161 -8.22 15.19 5.80
C LYS A 161 -9.03 15.64 7.01
N GLY A 162 -9.44 16.90 7.03
CA GLY A 162 -10.15 17.51 8.13
C GLY A 162 -11.46 16.84 8.53
N ASP A 163 -12.16 16.20 7.60
CA ASP A 163 -13.36 15.40 7.86
C ASP A 163 -13.09 14.19 8.79
N TYR A 164 -11.93 13.56 8.64
CA TYR A 164 -11.48 12.52 9.59
C TYR A 164 -11.21 13.10 10.99
N VAL A 165 -10.58 14.28 11.05
CA VAL A 165 -10.29 14.94 12.33
C VAL A 165 -11.57 15.32 13.04
N GLU A 166 -12.54 15.89 12.32
CA GLU A 166 -13.85 16.22 12.86
C GLU A 166 -14.59 14.97 13.38
N PHE A 167 -14.60 13.89 12.60
CA PHE A 167 -15.14 12.60 13.03
C PHE A 167 -14.48 12.12 14.33
N LEU A 168 -13.15 12.21 14.42
CA LEU A 168 -12.38 11.75 15.58
C LEU A 168 -12.69 12.58 16.82
N LEU A 169 -12.72 13.91 16.71
CA LEU A 169 -13.06 14.81 17.82
C LEU A 169 -14.50 14.60 18.30
N ASN A 170 -15.46 14.47 17.38
CA ASN A 170 -16.86 14.19 17.72
C ASN A 170 -16.98 12.86 18.49
N ARG A 171 -16.23 11.85 18.11
CA ARG A 171 -16.21 10.57 18.82
C ARG A 171 -15.59 10.68 20.21
N LEU A 172 -14.51 11.43 20.37
CA LEU A 172 -13.87 11.68 21.67
C LEU A 172 -14.76 12.52 22.59
N ALA A 173 -15.52 13.47 22.07
CA ALA A 173 -16.44 14.29 22.84
C ALA A 173 -17.57 13.51 23.54
N MET A 174 -17.81 12.25 23.14
CA MET A 174 -18.76 11.36 23.83
C MET A 174 -18.23 10.86 25.18
N THR A 175 -16.91 10.86 25.40
CA THR A 175 -16.27 10.28 26.59
C THR A 175 -15.31 11.22 27.30
N VAL A 176 -14.86 12.26 26.63
CA VAL A 176 -13.88 13.24 27.13
C VAL A 176 -14.58 14.58 27.34
N LYS A 177 -14.23 15.28 28.43
CA LYS A 177 -14.75 16.64 28.72
C LYS A 177 -14.29 17.60 27.63
N LYS A 178 -15.17 18.55 27.27
CA LYS A 178 -14.95 19.49 26.19
C LYS A 178 -13.72 20.40 26.42
N ASP A 179 -13.45 20.76 27.64
CA ASP A 179 -12.31 21.58 28.07
C ASP A 179 -10.94 20.87 27.89
N LYS A 180 -10.94 19.54 27.70
CA LYS A 180 -9.76 18.73 27.43
C LYS A 180 -9.55 18.39 25.95
N LEU A 181 -10.48 18.82 25.09
CA LEU A 181 -10.38 18.60 23.66
C LEU A 181 -9.86 19.86 22.97
N PRO A 182 -8.99 19.70 21.96
CA PRO A 182 -8.52 20.81 21.14
C PRO A 182 -9.65 21.35 20.27
N SER A 183 -9.49 22.59 19.80
CA SER A 183 -10.32 23.15 18.75
C SER A 183 -10.14 22.32 17.45
N LEU A 184 -11.14 22.36 16.57
CA LEU A 184 -11.08 21.67 15.29
C LEU A 184 -9.92 22.21 14.44
N GLU A 185 -9.67 23.50 14.47
CA GLU A 185 -8.59 24.17 13.74
C GLU A 185 -7.22 23.67 14.21
N ALA A 186 -6.92 23.72 15.51
CA ALA A 186 -5.68 23.23 16.08
C ALA A 186 -5.47 21.71 15.82
N ALA A 187 -6.54 20.93 15.84
CA ALA A 187 -6.48 19.50 15.55
C ALA A 187 -6.20 19.21 14.07
N ILE A 188 -6.76 19.98 13.13
CA ILE A 188 -6.47 19.88 11.69
C ILE A 188 -5.01 20.26 11.43
N ASP A 189 -4.52 21.33 12.02
CA ASP A 189 -3.13 21.76 11.86
C ASP A 189 -2.14 20.74 12.41
N ALA A 190 -2.44 20.16 13.57
CA ALA A 190 -1.65 19.07 14.12
C ALA A 190 -1.68 17.83 13.23
N PHE A 191 -2.83 17.47 12.65
CA PHE A 191 -2.96 16.34 11.73
C PHE A 191 -2.15 16.55 10.45
N ASN A 192 -2.17 17.76 9.89
CA ASN A 192 -1.33 18.14 8.75
C ASN A 192 0.16 18.07 9.11
N THR A 193 0.55 18.60 10.28
CA THR A 193 1.93 18.52 10.80
C THR A 193 2.40 17.06 10.92
N LEU A 194 1.52 16.14 11.28
CA LEU A 194 1.78 14.69 11.39
C LEU A 194 1.72 13.97 10.03
N GLY A 195 1.64 14.67 8.91
CA GLY A 195 1.60 14.10 7.57
C GLY A 195 0.30 13.35 7.26
N ASN A 196 -0.81 13.77 7.84
CA ASN A 196 -2.14 13.14 7.71
C ASN A 196 -2.14 11.65 8.08
N ARG A 197 -1.37 11.28 9.10
CA ARG A 197 -1.26 9.90 9.61
C ARG A 197 -2.21 9.67 10.78
N PRO A 198 -3.26 8.83 10.62
CA PRO A 198 -4.25 8.59 11.67
C PRO A 198 -3.65 8.06 12.97
N GLU A 199 -2.68 7.16 12.87
CA GLU A 199 -2.03 6.56 14.04
C GLU A 199 -1.28 7.62 14.86
N GLU A 200 -0.52 8.50 14.19
CA GLU A 200 0.22 9.57 14.86
C GLU A 200 -0.73 10.59 15.50
N MET A 201 -1.85 10.90 14.85
CA MET A 201 -2.87 11.75 15.44
C MET A 201 -3.50 11.13 16.69
N LEU A 202 -3.76 9.82 16.68
CA LEU A 202 -4.25 9.12 17.88
C LEU A 202 -3.21 9.12 19.00
N LYS A 203 -1.91 8.97 18.69
CA LYS A 203 -0.82 9.10 19.67
C LYS A 203 -0.78 10.52 20.25
N ALA A 204 -0.85 11.55 19.39
CA ALA A 204 -0.85 12.94 19.82
C ALA A 204 -2.02 13.26 20.77
N LEU A 205 -3.24 12.85 20.42
CA LEU A 205 -4.43 13.06 21.27
C LEU A 205 -4.33 12.29 22.59
N ARG A 206 -3.79 11.06 22.60
CA ARG A 206 -3.57 10.31 23.86
C ARG A 206 -2.58 11.03 24.78
N GLN A 207 -1.49 11.59 24.24
CA GLN A 207 -0.53 12.36 25.01
C GLN A 207 -1.15 13.68 25.50
N LEU A 208 -1.93 14.37 24.65
CA LEU A 208 -2.62 15.58 25.02
C LEU A 208 -3.55 15.37 26.21
N LEU A 209 -4.34 14.30 26.23
CA LEU A 209 -5.27 13.99 27.32
C LEU A 209 -4.59 13.71 28.66
N GLN A 210 -3.28 13.46 28.67
CA GLN A 210 -2.47 13.29 29.89
C GLN A 210 -1.87 14.60 30.39
N GLN A 211 -1.97 15.70 29.60
CA GLN A 211 -1.46 17.00 30.00
C GLN A 211 -2.51 17.80 30.78
N GLU A 212 -2.04 18.68 31.67
CA GLU A 212 -2.85 19.69 32.30
C GLU A 212 -2.60 21.05 31.65
N GLY A 213 -3.65 21.73 31.20
CA GLY A 213 -3.59 23.06 30.58
C GLY A 213 -4.37 23.17 29.28
N GLU A 214 -4.06 24.18 28.48
CA GLU A 214 -4.77 24.54 27.25
C GLU A 214 -4.46 23.55 26.12
N PRO A 215 -5.42 22.76 25.62
CA PRO A 215 -5.19 21.76 24.57
C PRO A 215 -4.60 22.33 23.29
N ASP A 216 -5.04 23.52 22.86
CA ASP A 216 -4.61 24.19 21.64
C ASP A 216 -3.14 24.68 21.70
N VAL A 217 -2.60 24.84 22.92
CA VAL A 217 -1.17 25.21 23.12
C VAL A 217 -0.28 23.95 23.09
N PHE A 218 -0.72 22.86 23.72
CA PHE A 218 0.11 21.65 23.81
C PHE A 218 0.10 20.79 22.57
N LEU A 219 -1.04 20.72 21.86
CA LEU A 219 -1.18 19.82 20.72
C LEU A 219 -0.17 20.10 19.58
N PRO A 220 0.13 21.35 19.18
CA PRO A 220 1.15 21.64 18.18
C PRO A 220 2.56 21.19 18.60
N VAL A 221 2.90 21.32 19.89
CA VAL A 221 4.20 20.91 20.44
C VAL A 221 4.33 19.36 20.39
N ILE A 222 3.28 18.67 20.82
CA ILE A 222 3.21 17.20 20.76
C ILE A 222 3.32 16.73 19.31
N ALA A 223 2.57 17.33 18.38
CA ALA A 223 2.60 16.97 16.97
C ALA A 223 4.00 17.17 16.36
N SER A 224 4.65 18.30 16.64
CA SER A 224 6.02 18.57 16.18
C SER A 224 7.02 17.55 16.74
N THR A 225 6.91 17.20 18.02
CA THR A 225 7.79 16.19 18.64
C THR A 225 7.61 14.80 18.00
N LEU A 226 6.37 14.38 17.79
CA LEU A 226 6.08 13.10 17.14
C LEU A 226 6.52 13.09 15.67
N ARG A 227 6.36 14.22 14.99
CA ARG A 227 6.85 14.42 13.61
C ARG A 227 8.35 14.16 13.51
N SER A 228 9.14 14.83 14.33
CA SER A 228 10.60 14.67 14.33
C SER A 228 11.00 13.23 14.68
N ALA A 229 10.38 12.63 15.69
CA ALA A 229 10.68 11.26 16.09
C ALA A 229 10.38 10.24 14.98
N ALA A 230 9.25 10.39 14.28
CA ALA A 230 8.89 9.49 13.17
C ALA A 230 9.84 9.62 11.97
N ALA A 231 10.31 10.83 11.67
CA ALA A 231 11.25 11.05 10.59
C ALA A 231 12.64 10.50 10.92
N SER A 232 13.11 10.70 12.15
CA SER A 232 14.43 10.22 12.58
C SER A 232 14.60 8.71 12.36
N ILE A 233 13.54 7.92 12.54
CA ILE A 233 13.57 6.47 12.31
C ILE A 233 13.85 6.14 10.83
N GLU A 234 13.22 6.86 9.92
CA GLU A 234 13.40 6.63 8.47
C GLU A 234 14.75 7.19 7.97
N LEU A 235 15.18 8.31 8.51
CA LEU A 235 16.47 8.91 8.15
C LEU A 235 17.65 8.11 8.69
N GLU A 236 17.53 7.49 9.87
CA GLU A 236 18.52 6.55 10.42
C GLU A 236 18.80 5.39 9.45
N LYS A 237 17.80 4.87 8.74
CA LYS A 237 17.99 3.84 7.71
C LYS A 237 18.91 4.33 6.58
N VAL A 238 18.74 5.59 6.16
CA VAL A 238 19.61 6.20 5.14
C VAL A 238 21.05 6.32 5.64
N GLU A 239 21.21 6.71 6.90
CA GLU A 239 22.54 6.82 7.53
C GLU A 239 23.26 5.49 7.64
N LEU A 240 22.54 4.43 8.05
CA LEU A 240 23.06 3.06 8.15
C LEU A 240 23.53 2.49 6.80
N LEU A 241 22.93 2.93 5.69
CA LEU A 241 23.36 2.57 4.35
C LEU A 241 24.64 3.30 3.89
N GLY A 242 25.11 4.27 4.64
CA GLY A 242 26.39 4.97 4.47
C GLY A 242 26.33 6.23 3.61
N SER A 243 27.49 6.91 3.53
CA SER A 243 27.58 8.25 2.94
C SER A 243 27.17 8.35 1.47
N LEU A 244 27.41 7.31 0.67
CA LEU A 244 26.95 7.31 -0.73
C LEU A 244 25.42 7.20 -0.82
N ALA A 245 24.78 6.44 0.06
CA ALA A 245 23.33 6.38 0.14
C ALA A 245 22.71 7.73 0.53
N GLN A 246 23.32 8.43 1.49
CA GLN A 246 22.91 9.78 1.86
C GLN A 246 23.05 10.76 0.69
N ALA A 247 24.15 10.69 -0.08
CA ALA A 247 24.35 11.54 -1.25
C ALA A 247 23.32 11.28 -2.36
N VAL A 248 23.02 10.01 -2.64
CA VAL A 248 21.99 9.60 -3.62
C VAL A 248 20.60 10.04 -3.14
N PHE A 249 20.27 9.78 -1.86
CA PHE A 249 19.02 10.21 -1.25
C PHE A 249 18.85 11.73 -1.34
N ASN A 250 19.88 12.48 -0.95
CA ASN A 250 19.87 13.94 -1.01
C ASN A 250 19.57 14.47 -2.42
N LYS A 251 20.21 13.90 -3.45
CA LYS A 251 19.95 14.29 -4.84
C LYS A 251 18.50 14.05 -5.24
N ILE A 252 17.93 12.91 -4.85
CA ILE A 252 16.53 12.60 -5.15
C ILE A 252 15.59 13.52 -4.36
N ALA A 253 15.86 13.73 -3.06
CA ALA A 253 15.05 14.56 -2.18
C ALA A 253 15.04 16.04 -2.60
N SER A 254 16.17 16.56 -3.09
CA SER A 254 16.30 17.96 -3.53
C SER A 254 15.81 18.22 -4.95
N THR A 255 15.35 17.17 -5.67
CA THR A 255 14.81 17.32 -7.02
C THR A 255 13.32 17.63 -6.93
N GLU A 256 12.87 18.71 -7.58
CA GLU A 256 11.44 18.97 -7.74
C GLU A 256 10.80 17.88 -8.59
N GLY A 257 9.85 17.14 -8.02
CA GLY A 257 9.19 16.02 -8.68
C GLY A 257 10.05 14.75 -8.74
N ASP A 258 10.02 14.08 -9.88
CA ASP A 258 10.70 12.80 -10.08
C ASP A 258 12.16 12.98 -10.51
N ALA A 259 13.11 12.40 -9.77
CA ALA A 259 14.53 12.48 -10.07
C ALA A 259 14.91 11.58 -11.26
N ARG A 260 15.75 12.13 -12.15
CA ARG A 260 16.31 11.45 -13.33
C ARG A 260 17.82 11.59 -13.35
N GLY A 261 18.48 10.72 -14.12
CA GLY A 261 19.93 10.81 -14.33
C GLY A 261 20.77 10.53 -13.09
N ILE A 262 20.22 9.84 -12.07
CA ILE A 262 20.95 9.51 -10.84
C ILE A 262 22.15 8.58 -11.07
N PHE A 263 22.25 7.94 -12.23
CA PHE A 263 23.37 7.09 -12.66
C PHE A 263 24.28 7.77 -13.70
N SER A 264 24.14 9.09 -13.92
CA SER A 264 24.98 9.79 -14.89
C SER A 264 26.40 10.02 -14.33
N THR A 265 27.33 10.29 -15.22
CA THR A 265 28.69 10.70 -14.85
C THR A 265 28.69 12.00 -14.04
N ASP A 266 27.79 12.93 -14.36
CA ASP A 266 27.63 14.18 -13.62
C ASP A 266 27.13 13.92 -12.20
N ALA A 267 26.16 13.01 -12.03
CA ALA A 267 25.71 12.60 -10.71
C ALA A 267 26.83 11.92 -9.90
N ALA A 268 27.62 11.03 -10.53
CA ALA A 268 28.76 10.38 -9.89
C ALA A 268 29.80 11.41 -9.42
N ALA A 269 30.06 12.45 -10.22
CA ALA A 269 30.97 13.56 -9.83
C ALA A 269 30.41 14.37 -8.66
N GLU A 270 29.11 14.61 -8.62
CA GLU A 270 28.42 15.28 -7.51
C GLU A 270 28.49 14.44 -6.23
N TYR A 271 28.21 13.12 -6.33
CA TYR A 271 28.36 12.20 -5.19
C TYR A 271 29.80 12.13 -4.69
N SER A 272 30.78 12.12 -5.59
CA SER A 272 32.20 12.11 -5.23
C SER A 272 32.58 13.31 -4.35
N LYS A 273 32.05 14.48 -4.68
CA LYS A 273 32.25 15.70 -3.86
C LYS A 273 31.61 15.58 -2.47
N SER A 274 30.40 15.06 -2.43
CA SER A 274 29.63 14.90 -1.19
C SER A 274 30.26 13.86 -0.25
N VAL A 275 30.79 12.76 -0.82
CA VAL A 275 31.38 11.64 -0.05
C VAL A 275 32.86 11.86 0.27
N GLY A 276 33.53 12.80 -0.41
CA GLY A 276 34.96 13.06 -0.24
C GLY A 276 35.89 12.00 -0.85
N ARG A 277 35.38 11.16 -1.77
CA ARG A 277 36.16 10.16 -2.54
C ARG A 277 35.61 10.02 -3.94
N GLU A 278 36.39 9.45 -4.83
CA GLU A 278 35.90 9.07 -6.16
C GLU A 278 34.77 8.03 -6.05
N VAL A 279 33.64 8.29 -6.71
CA VAL A 279 32.49 7.39 -6.82
C VAL A 279 32.32 7.01 -8.30
N ARG A 280 32.32 5.72 -8.57
CA ARG A 280 32.07 5.18 -9.92
C ARG A 280 30.59 4.92 -10.13
N VAL A 281 30.16 4.99 -11.39
CA VAL A 281 28.74 4.78 -11.75
C VAL A 281 28.24 3.39 -11.29
N GLU A 282 29.11 2.37 -11.33
CA GLU A 282 28.78 1.00 -10.92
C GLU A 282 28.48 0.87 -9.42
N GLU A 283 29.03 1.77 -8.60
CA GLU A 283 28.78 1.79 -7.14
C GLU A 283 27.39 2.34 -6.78
N ILE A 284 26.77 3.12 -7.68
CA ILE A 284 25.47 3.76 -7.42
C ILE A 284 24.33 2.75 -7.45
N GLN A 285 24.39 1.77 -8.37
CA GLN A 285 23.28 0.81 -8.55
C GLN A 285 23.00 -0.05 -7.31
N PRO A 286 24.00 -0.65 -6.63
CA PRO A 286 23.75 -1.38 -5.38
C PRO A 286 23.12 -0.52 -4.30
N VAL A 287 23.53 0.74 -4.18
CA VAL A 287 23.00 1.70 -3.21
C VAL A 287 21.54 2.03 -3.50
N VAL A 288 21.20 2.28 -4.76
CA VAL A 288 19.81 2.52 -5.18
C VAL A 288 18.94 1.31 -4.91
N ILE A 289 19.45 0.09 -5.15
CA ILE A 289 18.73 -1.16 -4.83
C ILE A 289 18.47 -1.25 -3.32
N ALA A 290 19.46 -0.94 -2.48
CA ALA A 290 19.30 -0.95 -1.04
C ALA A 290 18.27 0.09 -0.57
N LEU A 291 18.33 1.32 -1.08
CA LEU A 291 17.35 2.37 -0.75
C LEU A 291 15.91 1.99 -1.15
N VAL A 292 15.75 1.29 -2.29
CA VAL A 292 14.43 0.76 -2.72
C VAL A 292 13.97 -0.38 -1.82
N ALA A 293 14.88 -1.30 -1.43
CA ALA A 293 14.57 -2.41 -0.55
C ALA A 293 14.09 -1.95 0.84
N GLU A 294 14.70 -0.87 1.35
CA GLU A 294 14.29 -0.22 2.62
C GLU A 294 13.05 0.68 2.47
N ASN A 295 12.39 0.72 1.31
CA ASN A 295 11.23 1.56 1.04
C ASN A 295 11.48 3.08 1.21
N ILE A 296 12.73 3.51 1.14
CA ILE A 296 13.13 4.92 1.28
C ILE A 296 12.87 5.68 -0.01
N ILE A 297 13.24 5.07 -1.14
CA ILE A 297 12.96 5.59 -2.48
C ILE A 297 12.13 4.59 -3.27
N MET A 298 11.37 5.05 -4.24
CA MET A 298 10.61 4.20 -5.16
C MET A 298 10.92 4.51 -6.61
N ARG A 299 10.78 3.49 -7.45
CA ARG A 299 10.93 3.64 -8.90
C ARG A 299 9.57 4.01 -9.52
N ARG A 300 9.48 5.20 -10.12
CA ARG A 300 8.29 5.68 -10.86
C ARG A 300 8.28 5.23 -12.32
N GLY A 301 9.45 4.93 -12.87
CA GLY A 301 9.61 4.52 -14.26
C GLY A 301 11.05 4.13 -14.57
N HIS A 302 11.37 3.90 -15.84
CA HIS A 302 12.76 3.55 -16.23
C HIS A 302 13.70 4.74 -15.97
N GLY A 303 14.63 4.56 -15.02
CA GLY A 303 15.59 5.60 -14.62
C GLY A 303 14.97 6.78 -13.88
N ILE A 304 13.73 6.64 -13.40
CA ILE A 304 12.98 7.70 -12.71
C ILE A 304 12.71 7.24 -11.27
N TYR A 305 13.12 8.07 -10.31
CA TYR A 305 13.00 7.77 -8.88
C TYR A 305 12.39 8.93 -8.11
N ALA A 306 11.73 8.62 -7.01
CA ALA A 306 11.15 9.58 -6.07
C ALA A 306 11.34 9.07 -4.64
N ILE A 307 11.28 9.98 -3.67
CA ILE A 307 11.18 9.60 -2.26
C ILE A 307 9.83 8.91 -2.04
N THR A 308 9.86 7.81 -1.28
CA THR A 308 8.65 7.02 -1.03
C THR A 308 7.65 7.76 -0.15
N ASP A 309 8.14 8.49 0.85
CA ASP A 309 7.32 9.25 1.78
C ASP A 309 7.69 10.73 1.71
N GLN A 310 6.75 11.54 1.21
CA GLN A 310 6.93 12.99 1.10
C GLN A 310 7.21 13.66 2.46
N PHE A 311 6.65 13.13 3.53
CA PHE A 311 6.88 13.60 4.88
C PHE A 311 8.37 13.50 5.30
N VAL A 312 9.02 12.38 4.96
CA VAL A 312 10.46 12.19 5.21
C VAL A 312 11.29 13.14 4.34
N GLN A 313 10.87 13.37 3.08
CA GLN A 313 11.50 14.32 2.18
C GLN A 313 11.48 15.75 2.76
N GLU A 314 10.31 16.20 3.22
CA GLU A 314 10.13 17.54 3.79
C GLU A 314 11.04 17.76 5.00
N ILE A 315 11.11 16.83 5.93
CA ILE A 315 11.95 16.93 7.11
C ILE A 315 13.44 16.94 6.75
N TRP A 316 13.85 16.07 5.82
CA TRP A 316 15.25 16.09 5.33
C TRP A 316 15.64 17.43 4.76
N LEU A 317 14.77 18.05 3.96
CA LEU A 317 15.04 19.36 3.37
C LEU A 317 15.08 20.47 4.42
N GLU A 318 14.19 20.43 5.43
CA GLU A 318 14.18 21.37 6.56
C GLU A 318 15.49 21.28 7.37
N GLU A 319 15.94 20.07 7.73
CA GLU A 319 17.18 19.87 8.48
C GLU A 319 18.40 20.36 7.71
N ARG A 320 18.46 20.10 6.41
CA ARG A 320 19.54 20.59 5.57
C ARG A 320 19.58 22.09 5.43
N ALA A 321 18.42 22.73 5.26
CA ALA A 321 18.34 24.19 5.20
C ALA A 321 18.87 24.85 6.49
N LEU A 322 18.66 24.23 7.65
CA LEU A 322 19.19 24.67 8.93
C LEU A 322 20.73 24.55 9.00
N ILE A 323 21.28 23.47 8.43
CA ILE A 323 22.75 23.24 8.43
C ILE A 323 23.46 24.20 7.44
N GLU A 324 22.89 24.43 6.26
CA GLU A 324 23.46 25.27 5.21
C GLU A 324 23.28 26.76 5.49
N GLY A 325 22.33 27.16 6.35
CA GLY A 325 22.08 28.55 6.79
C GLY A 325 22.83 28.95 8.06
N SER A 326 23.60 28.03 8.67
CA SER A 326 24.43 28.25 9.86
C SER A 326 25.88 28.47 9.46
#